data_a8ebcc499f907038d21a21455bdb2850
#
_entry.id   a8ebcc499f907038d21a21455bdb2850
#
_cell.length_a   1.000
_cell.length_b   1.000
_cell.length_c   1.000
_cell.angle_alpha   90.00
_cell.angle_beta   90.00
_cell.angle_gamma   90.00
#
_symmetry.space_group_name_H-M   'P 1'
#
loop_
_entity.id
_entity.type
_entity.pdbx_description
1 polymer ?
#
loop_
_entity_poly.entity_id
_entity_poly.type
_entity_poly.pdbx_seq_one_letter_code
_entity_poly.pdbx_strand_id
1 'polypeptide(L)'
;MSLKMNPNIKVIGRNDPCPCGSGKKYKHCHQIIDEKMLQYRRKGCIVPSKRLLKTKADIEGIKESAKIKIAVLDYVAENIEIGMSTEEINMLVHSKTLEMGGIPAPLNYEGFPKSVCTSINDQVCHGIPSPHDI
;
A
#
# COMPACT_ATOMS: atom_id res chain seq x y z
N MET A 1 -21.94 22.56 -13.20
CA MET A 1 -21.21 22.58 -11.91
C MET A 1 -19.74 22.92 -12.19
N SER A 2 -19.32 24.14 -11.87
CA SER A 2 -17.93 24.61 -12.08
C SER A 2 -17.05 24.02 -10.99
N LEU A 3 -16.12 23.14 -11.37
CA LEU A 3 -15.09 22.61 -10.47
C LEU A 3 -14.15 23.77 -10.08
N LYS A 4 -14.30 24.29 -8.86
CA LYS A 4 -13.36 25.24 -8.28
C LYS A 4 -11.99 24.57 -8.22
N MET A 5 -11.05 25.05 -9.01
CA MET A 5 -9.65 24.64 -8.93
C MET A 5 -9.08 25.06 -7.57
N ASN A 6 -8.42 24.13 -6.89
CA ASN A 6 -7.75 24.40 -5.63
C ASN A 6 -6.60 25.41 -5.88
N PRO A 7 -6.60 26.60 -5.25
CA PRO A 7 -5.63 27.68 -5.53
C PRO A 7 -4.19 27.33 -5.15
N ASN A 8 -3.94 26.22 -4.45
CA ASN A 8 -2.62 25.80 -3.98
C ASN A 8 -1.91 24.79 -4.92
N ILE A 9 -2.44 24.51 -6.11
CA ILE A 9 -1.74 23.67 -7.08
C ILE A 9 -0.71 24.52 -7.80
N LYS A 10 0.56 24.45 -7.38
CA LYS A 10 1.67 25.07 -8.09
C LYS A 10 1.74 24.49 -9.51
N VAL A 11 1.47 25.34 -10.50
CA VAL A 11 1.61 24.98 -11.91
C VAL A 11 3.10 24.77 -12.19
N ILE A 12 3.46 23.56 -12.58
CA ILE A 12 4.86 23.21 -12.89
C ILE A 12 5.18 23.80 -14.27
N GLY A 13 6.19 24.66 -14.32
CA GLY A 13 6.71 25.23 -15.57
C GLY A 13 7.46 24.16 -16.39
N ARG A 14 7.43 24.32 -17.71
CA ARG A 14 8.08 23.40 -18.65
C ARG A 14 9.57 23.18 -18.37
N ASN A 15 10.26 24.20 -17.87
CA ASN A 15 11.69 24.16 -17.57
C ASN A 15 12.01 23.87 -16.10
N ASP A 16 11.01 23.78 -15.24
CA ASP A 16 11.21 23.45 -13.81
C ASP A 16 11.74 22.05 -13.63
N PRO A 17 12.42 21.76 -12.51
CA PRO A 17 12.78 20.39 -12.12
C PRO A 17 11.52 19.52 -12.05
N CYS A 18 11.61 18.31 -12.61
CA CYS A 18 10.48 17.39 -12.56
C CYS A 18 10.21 16.93 -11.11
N PRO A 19 8.97 17.00 -10.61
CA PRO A 19 8.64 16.66 -9.22
C PRO A 19 8.81 15.18 -8.88
N CYS A 20 9.13 14.34 -9.86
CA CYS A 20 9.42 12.92 -9.63
C CYS A 20 10.82 12.64 -9.05
N GLY A 21 11.62 13.68 -8.80
CA GLY A 21 12.98 13.53 -8.26
C GLY A 21 14.03 13.03 -9.23
N SER A 22 13.73 12.92 -10.54
CA SER A 22 14.67 12.44 -11.57
C SER A 22 15.82 13.39 -11.90
N GLY A 23 15.81 14.62 -11.38
CA GLY A 23 16.76 15.70 -11.74
C GLY A 23 16.57 16.28 -13.14
N LYS A 24 15.67 15.72 -13.96
CA LYS A 24 15.40 16.21 -15.31
C LYS A 24 14.40 17.36 -15.29
N LYS A 25 14.47 18.25 -16.32
CA LYS A 25 13.42 19.26 -16.54
C LYS A 25 12.09 18.57 -16.86
N TYR A 26 10.98 19.16 -16.41
CA TYR A 26 9.62 18.61 -16.60
C TYR A 26 9.33 18.25 -18.06
N LYS A 27 9.70 19.11 -19.02
CA LYS A 27 9.52 18.87 -20.46
C LYS A 27 10.24 17.62 -20.98
N HIS A 28 11.32 17.21 -20.34
CA HIS A 28 12.11 16.02 -20.72
C HIS A 28 11.82 14.81 -19.85
N CYS A 29 10.76 14.87 -19.03
CA CYS A 29 10.38 13.82 -18.11
C CYS A 29 8.87 13.54 -18.18
N HIS A 30 8.07 14.20 -17.35
CA HIS A 30 6.65 13.87 -17.20
C HIS A 30 5.68 14.70 -18.05
N GLN A 31 6.11 15.79 -18.69
CA GLN A 31 5.19 16.64 -19.46
C GLN A 31 4.39 15.85 -20.51
N ILE A 32 5.06 15.02 -21.32
CA ILE A 32 4.39 14.25 -22.37
C ILE A 32 3.36 13.27 -21.80
N ILE A 33 3.69 12.64 -20.66
CA ILE A 33 2.79 11.71 -19.98
C ILE A 33 1.59 12.46 -19.43
N ASP A 34 1.80 13.60 -18.77
CA ASP A 34 0.74 14.42 -18.16
C ASP A 34 -0.21 14.98 -19.25
N GLU A 35 0.32 15.44 -20.37
CA GLU A 35 -0.49 15.90 -21.51
C GLU A 35 -1.33 14.74 -22.10
N LYS A 36 -0.75 13.56 -22.24
CA LYS A 36 -1.47 12.38 -22.72
C LYS A 36 -2.57 11.97 -21.75
N MET A 37 -2.31 11.98 -20.44
CA MET A 37 -3.32 11.70 -19.41
C MET A 37 -4.46 12.72 -19.43
N LEU A 38 -4.15 14.00 -19.66
CA LEU A 38 -5.16 15.04 -19.81
C LEU A 38 -6.06 14.81 -21.04
N GLN A 39 -5.48 14.37 -22.17
CA GLN A 39 -6.24 14.01 -23.36
C GLN A 39 -7.21 12.84 -23.09
N TYR A 40 -6.76 11.78 -22.40
CA TYR A 40 -7.65 10.69 -22.02
C TYR A 40 -8.78 11.13 -21.09
N ARG A 41 -8.48 11.99 -20.12
CA ARG A 41 -9.52 12.56 -19.23
C ARG A 41 -10.57 13.37 -20.00
N ARG A 42 -10.13 14.17 -21.00
CA ARG A 42 -11.05 14.91 -21.88
C ARG A 42 -11.94 14.01 -22.72
N LYS A 43 -11.50 12.78 -23.03
CA LYS A 43 -12.30 11.75 -23.71
C LYS A 43 -13.22 10.96 -22.78
N GLY A 44 -13.33 11.34 -21.50
CA GLY A 44 -14.18 10.66 -20.51
C GLY A 44 -13.53 9.43 -19.86
N CYS A 45 -12.26 9.15 -20.14
CA CYS A 45 -11.57 8.03 -19.49
C CYS A 45 -11.25 8.34 -18.02
N ILE A 46 -11.35 7.32 -17.15
CA ILE A 46 -10.89 7.40 -15.76
C ILE A 46 -9.36 7.36 -15.78
N VAL A 47 -8.75 8.47 -15.35
CA VAL A 47 -7.29 8.58 -15.25
C VAL A 47 -6.90 8.58 -13.78
N PRO A 48 -5.97 7.71 -13.35
CA PRO A 48 -5.47 7.69 -11.98
C PRO A 48 -4.94 9.06 -11.53
N SER A 49 -5.16 9.39 -10.27
CA SER A 49 -4.57 10.62 -9.71
C SER A 49 -3.05 10.47 -9.57
N LYS A 50 -2.32 11.59 -9.64
CA LYS A 50 -0.85 11.58 -9.43
C LYS A 50 -0.43 11.00 -8.08
N ARG A 51 -1.30 11.03 -7.07
CA ARG A 51 -1.06 10.42 -5.74
C ARG A 51 -0.87 8.91 -5.80
N LEU A 52 -1.39 8.25 -6.84
CA LEU A 52 -1.25 6.80 -7.04
C LEU A 52 0.06 6.44 -7.75
N LEU A 53 0.73 7.42 -8.36
CA LEU A 53 2.01 7.19 -9.03
C LEU A 53 3.13 7.16 -7.98
N LYS A 54 3.84 6.05 -7.93
CA LYS A 54 4.93 5.83 -6.97
C LYS A 54 6.24 6.39 -7.49
N THR A 55 6.98 7.06 -6.62
CA THR A 55 8.36 7.47 -6.87
C THR A 55 9.31 6.28 -6.71
N LYS A 56 10.59 6.46 -7.09
CA LYS A 56 11.61 5.43 -6.82
C LYS A 56 11.76 5.15 -5.32
N ALA A 57 11.68 6.19 -4.48
CA ALA A 57 11.77 6.04 -3.03
C ALA A 57 10.58 5.25 -2.47
N ASP A 58 9.36 5.52 -2.97
CA ASP A 58 8.18 4.72 -2.60
C ASP A 58 8.34 3.25 -2.98
N ILE A 59 8.90 2.99 -4.18
CA ILE A 59 9.13 1.62 -4.67
C ILE A 59 10.14 0.90 -3.77
N GLU A 60 11.24 1.54 -3.39
CA GLU A 60 12.22 0.94 -2.46
C GLU A 60 11.59 0.69 -1.08
N GLY A 61 10.81 1.63 -0.55
CA GLY A 61 10.06 1.43 0.70
C GLY A 61 9.09 0.24 0.63
N ILE A 62 8.39 0.07 -0.50
CA ILE A 62 7.51 -1.09 -0.73
C ILE A 62 8.32 -2.39 -0.75
N LYS A 63 9.50 -2.40 -1.38
CA LYS A 63 10.38 -3.58 -1.39
C LYS A 63 10.87 -3.96 0.00
N GLU A 64 11.25 -2.99 0.84
CA GLU A 64 11.65 -3.26 2.22
C GLU A 64 10.48 -3.82 3.04
N SER A 65 9.29 -3.24 2.92
CA SER A 65 8.08 -3.80 3.54
C SER A 65 7.76 -5.21 3.06
N ALA A 66 7.99 -5.50 1.76
CA ALA A 66 7.79 -6.83 1.21
C ALA A 66 8.76 -7.88 1.79
N LYS A 67 10.01 -7.52 2.08
CA LYS A 67 10.97 -8.42 2.75
C LYS A 67 10.49 -8.81 4.15
N ILE A 68 10.00 -7.82 4.92
CA ILE A 68 9.42 -8.09 6.25
C ILE A 68 8.21 -9.03 6.11
N LYS A 69 7.30 -8.74 5.19
CA LYS A 69 6.13 -9.58 4.95
C LYS A 69 6.51 -11.03 4.62
N ILE A 70 7.48 -11.24 3.73
CA ILE A 70 7.93 -12.58 3.34
C ILE A 70 8.49 -13.30 4.56
N ALA A 71 9.39 -12.70 5.32
CA ALA A 71 9.98 -13.29 6.51
C ALA A 71 8.94 -13.63 7.61
N VAL A 72 7.89 -12.79 7.74
CA VAL A 72 6.77 -13.09 8.66
C VAL A 72 5.98 -14.31 8.19
N LEU A 73 5.71 -14.42 6.88
CA LEU A 73 4.99 -15.57 6.32
C LEU A 73 5.80 -16.87 6.46
N ASP A 74 7.10 -16.81 6.18
CA ASP A 74 8.00 -17.96 6.36
C ASP A 74 8.03 -18.38 7.84
N TYR A 75 8.15 -17.43 8.76
CA TYR A 75 8.10 -17.70 10.20
C TYR A 75 6.80 -18.34 10.65
N VAL A 76 5.64 -17.89 10.14
CA VAL A 76 4.34 -18.52 10.43
C VAL A 76 4.31 -19.95 9.87
N ALA A 77 4.79 -20.16 8.65
CA ALA A 77 4.81 -21.47 8.02
C ALA A 77 5.68 -22.49 8.80
N GLU A 78 6.75 -22.02 9.44
CA GLU A 78 7.64 -22.85 10.27
C GLU A 78 7.07 -23.14 11.67
N ASN A 79 6.13 -22.34 12.17
CA ASN A 79 5.65 -22.40 13.56
C ASN A 79 4.16 -22.73 13.68
N ILE A 80 3.43 -22.84 12.57
CA ILE A 80 2.02 -23.23 12.61
C ILE A 80 1.88 -24.72 12.88
N GLU A 81 1.03 -25.07 13.84
CA GLU A 81 0.78 -26.45 14.25
C GLU A 81 -0.73 -26.77 14.26
N ILE A 82 -1.06 -28.05 14.10
CA ILE A 82 -2.43 -28.54 14.19
C ILE A 82 -2.99 -28.28 15.59
N GLY A 83 -4.17 -27.68 15.68
CA GLY A 83 -4.82 -27.34 16.94
C GLY A 83 -4.50 -25.93 17.44
N MET A 84 -3.65 -25.18 16.73
CA MET A 84 -3.39 -23.79 17.01
C MET A 84 -4.61 -22.94 16.65
N SER A 85 -5.02 -22.05 17.56
CA SER A 85 -6.09 -21.10 17.31
C SER A 85 -5.67 -19.99 16.34
N THR A 86 -6.62 -19.38 15.67
CA THR A 86 -6.33 -18.23 14.79
C THR A 86 -5.80 -17.03 15.57
N GLU A 87 -6.09 -16.91 16.86
CA GLU A 87 -5.49 -15.91 17.75
C GLU A 87 -4.00 -16.18 17.98
N GLU A 88 -3.58 -17.41 18.16
CA GLU A 88 -2.17 -17.76 18.30
C GLU A 88 -1.41 -17.44 17.01
N ILE A 89 -2.00 -17.71 15.84
CA ILE A 89 -1.45 -17.29 14.55
C ILE A 89 -1.30 -15.75 14.49
N ASN A 90 -2.31 -15.00 14.95
CA ASN A 90 -2.23 -13.55 15.05
C ASN A 90 -1.06 -13.08 15.93
N MET A 91 -0.82 -13.76 17.05
CA MET A 91 0.30 -13.44 17.95
C MET A 91 1.66 -13.70 17.29
N LEU A 92 1.82 -14.79 16.54
CA LEU A 92 3.03 -15.05 15.73
C LEU A 92 3.30 -13.92 14.75
N VAL A 93 2.28 -13.56 13.95
CA VAL A 93 2.38 -12.47 12.96
C VAL A 93 2.72 -11.14 13.62
N HIS A 94 2.00 -10.80 14.70
CA HIS A 94 2.19 -9.54 15.42
C HIS A 94 3.60 -9.41 15.96
N SER A 95 4.03 -10.39 16.75
CA SER A 95 5.33 -10.36 17.42
C SER A 95 6.47 -10.32 16.41
N LYS A 96 6.42 -11.15 15.36
CA LYS A 96 7.47 -11.18 14.33
C LYS A 96 7.53 -9.91 13.51
N THR A 97 6.39 -9.32 13.20
CA THR A 97 6.36 -8.04 12.47
C THR A 97 7.03 -6.92 13.28
N LEU A 98 6.71 -6.83 14.59
CA LEU A 98 7.33 -5.81 15.47
C LEU A 98 8.83 -6.06 15.69
N GLU A 99 9.25 -7.32 15.89
CA GLU A 99 10.66 -7.72 16.00
C GLU A 99 11.48 -7.24 14.79
N MET A 100 10.90 -7.30 13.60
CA MET A 100 11.55 -6.85 12.36
C MET A 100 11.41 -5.34 12.10
N GLY A 101 10.87 -4.57 13.06
CA GLY A 101 10.70 -3.12 12.94
C GLY A 101 9.55 -2.70 12.02
N GLY A 102 8.66 -3.62 11.66
CA GLY A 102 7.45 -3.33 10.89
C GLY A 102 6.26 -2.99 11.78
N ILE A 103 5.19 -2.51 11.15
CA ILE A 103 3.88 -2.30 11.77
C ILE A 103 2.87 -3.12 10.96
N PRO A 104 2.09 -4.02 11.61
CA PRO A 104 1.07 -4.80 10.90
C PRO A 104 0.05 -3.88 10.22
N ALA A 105 -0.07 -3.95 8.90
CA ALA A 105 -0.94 -3.05 8.14
C ALA A 105 -2.45 -3.20 8.46
N PRO A 106 -2.98 -4.39 8.78
CA PRO A 106 -4.39 -4.53 9.16
C PRO A 106 -4.73 -3.91 10.51
N LEU A 107 -3.77 -3.86 11.44
CA LEU A 107 -4.03 -3.41 12.82
C LEU A 107 -4.50 -1.96 12.85
N ASN A 108 -5.69 -1.76 13.40
CA ASN A 108 -6.39 -0.47 13.51
C ASN A 108 -6.80 0.16 12.16
N TYR A 109 -6.63 -0.55 11.02
CA TYR A 109 -7.14 -0.08 9.74
C TYR A 109 -8.68 -0.18 9.74
N GLU A 110 -9.35 0.97 9.62
CA GLU A 110 -10.84 1.07 9.66
C GLU A 110 -11.47 0.33 10.86
N GLY A 111 -10.76 0.28 11.99
CA GLY A 111 -11.23 -0.37 13.22
C GLY A 111 -10.94 -1.88 13.28
N PHE A 112 -10.20 -2.46 12.32
CA PHE A 112 -9.83 -3.87 12.39
C PHE A 112 -8.90 -4.15 13.58
N PRO A 113 -9.24 -5.08 14.49
CA PRO A 113 -8.59 -5.16 15.81
C PRO A 113 -7.33 -6.04 15.84
N LYS A 114 -6.96 -6.70 14.76
CA LYS A 114 -5.91 -7.73 14.71
C LYS A 114 -4.82 -7.41 13.67
N SER A 115 -3.72 -8.10 13.76
CA SER A 115 -2.53 -7.88 12.92
C SER A 115 -2.53 -8.66 11.61
N VAL A 116 -3.42 -9.62 11.47
CA VAL A 116 -3.59 -10.48 10.29
C VAL A 116 -5.08 -10.82 10.15
N CYS A 117 -5.50 -11.12 8.93
CA CYS A 117 -6.80 -11.75 8.68
C CYS A 117 -6.58 -13.26 8.57
N THR A 118 -7.42 -14.03 9.26
CA THR A 118 -7.49 -15.49 9.15
C THR A 118 -8.91 -15.86 8.74
N SER A 119 -9.06 -16.52 7.61
CA SER A 119 -10.37 -16.91 7.08
C SER A 119 -10.41 -18.43 6.97
N ILE A 120 -11.15 -19.07 7.86
CA ILE A 120 -11.27 -20.53 7.93
C ILE A 120 -12.67 -20.96 7.46
N ASN A 121 -12.73 -22.16 6.91
CA ASN A 121 -13.96 -22.80 6.43
C ASN A 121 -14.76 -21.88 5.47
N ASP A 122 -15.94 -21.44 5.89
CA ASP A 122 -16.89 -20.63 5.10
C ASP A 122 -16.64 -19.10 5.17
N GLN A 123 -15.62 -18.65 5.91
CA GLN A 123 -15.23 -17.24 5.96
C GLN A 123 -14.60 -16.81 4.63
N VAL A 124 -15.30 -15.95 3.88
CA VAL A 124 -14.87 -15.55 2.52
C VAL A 124 -13.58 -14.71 2.53
N CYS A 125 -13.49 -13.72 3.43
CA CYS A 125 -12.30 -12.86 3.60
C CYS A 125 -12.39 -12.06 4.90
N HIS A 126 -11.27 -11.46 5.29
CA HIS A 126 -11.16 -10.58 6.46
C HIS A 126 -11.64 -11.21 7.78
N GLY A 127 -11.50 -12.53 7.93
CA GLY A 127 -11.79 -13.20 9.19
C GLY A 127 -10.95 -12.61 10.31
N ILE A 128 -11.60 -12.35 11.45
CA ILE A 128 -10.95 -11.77 12.63
C ILE A 128 -10.42 -12.92 13.50
N PRO A 129 -9.11 -12.98 13.76
CA PRO A 129 -8.53 -13.98 14.66
C PRO A 129 -9.23 -14.08 16.00
N SER A 130 -9.50 -15.29 16.43
CA SER A 130 -10.25 -15.65 17.64
C SER A 130 -9.59 -16.82 18.37
N PRO A 131 -9.62 -16.86 19.71
CA PRO A 131 -9.15 -18.04 20.47
C PRO A 131 -10.06 -19.27 20.33
N HIS A 132 -11.23 -19.11 19.74
CA HIS A 132 -12.22 -20.18 19.58
C HIS A 132 -12.18 -20.81 18.18
N ASP A 133 -11.51 -20.21 17.24
CA ASP A 133 -11.36 -20.68 15.85
C ASP A 133 -10.04 -21.46 15.76
N ILE A 134 -10.12 -22.80 15.60
CA ILE A 134 -9.01 -23.74 15.57
C ILE A 134 -8.96 -24.47 14.23
#